data_8672d800109a8f5722585213db621717
#
_entry.id   8672d800109a8f5722585213db621717
#
_cell.length_a   1.000
_cell.length_b   1.000
_cell.length_c   1.000
_cell.angle_alpha   90.00
_cell.angle_beta   90.00
_cell.angle_gamma   90.00
#
_symmetry.space_group_name_H-M   'P 1'
#
loop_
_entity.id
_entity.type
_entity.pdbx_description
1 polymer ?
#
loop_
_entity_poly.entity_id
_entity_poly.type
_entity_poly.pdbx_seq_one_letter_code
_entity_poly.pdbx_strand_id
1 'polypeptide(L)'
;MATYNVHGGHSLKCRGVSDLLDEVTEDRAVKNKLIELLRANGDTVYDCTDDYSTTQGANLSSIVSKCNAHNVDLDISIHLNSARNDRVGDGKCGGVEVYGYDDRIYGTAYRIAESIANTLGIGFHGSPVKYNKELYVLRKTRAKAILIECCFVDDKDDVDRWDSTKCAMAIASALGCKTNVSTVKPTPNVSRETYFPVFKSSSCSIVDCLKSIGVDSSYAYRERIASKNGIANYKGSAPQNDKLVSLGKKGKLMKP
;
A
#
# COMPACT_ATOMS: atom_id res chain seq x y z
N MET A 1 -12.66 -21.03 -4.62
CA MET A 1 -12.58 -19.76 -5.39
C MET A 1 -13.57 -18.80 -4.77
N ALA A 2 -13.07 -17.67 -4.33
CA ALA A 2 -13.90 -16.58 -3.82
C ALA A 2 -13.98 -15.45 -4.86
N THR A 3 -14.88 -14.49 -4.61
CA THR A 3 -15.09 -13.35 -5.49
C THR A 3 -14.95 -12.05 -4.70
N TYR A 4 -14.17 -11.10 -5.22
CA TYR A 4 -13.84 -9.87 -4.53
C TYR A 4 -14.00 -8.65 -5.44
N ASN A 5 -14.53 -7.57 -4.89
CA ASN A 5 -14.23 -6.23 -5.36
C ASN A 5 -13.08 -5.68 -4.52
N VAL A 6 -12.11 -5.05 -5.16
CA VAL A 6 -10.98 -4.39 -4.47
C VAL A 6 -10.81 -2.99 -5.04
N HIS A 7 -10.64 -2.01 -4.18
CA HIS A 7 -10.38 -0.64 -4.59
C HIS A 7 -9.50 0.09 -3.58
N GLY A 8 -8.73 1.05 -4.07
CA GLY A 8 -8.12 2.06 -3.21
C GLY A 8 -9.11 3.15 -2.87
N GLY A 9 -8.87 3.84 -1.78
CA GLY A 9 -9.60 5.05 -1.41
C GLY A 9 -9.28 6.22 -2.35
N HIS A 10 -10.06 7.31 -2.23
CA HIS A 10 -9.79 8.56 -2.92
C HIS A 10 -9.59 8.42 -4.45
N SER A 11 -9.13 9.48 -5.11
CA SER A 11 -8.73 9.45 -6.52
C SER A 11 -7.42 10.19 -6.72
N LEU A 12 -6.81 10.05 -7.90
CA LEU A 12 -5.59 10.80 -8.24
C LEU A 12 -5.82 12.32 -8.30
N LYS A 13 -7.08 12.77 -8.46
CA LYS A 13 -7.47 14.18 -8.56
C LYS A 13 -8.12 14.73 -7.30
N CYS A 14 -8.63 13.86 -6.44
CA CYS A 14 -9.18 14.17 -5.11
C CYS A 14 -8.49 13.25 -4.10
N ARG A 15 -7.23 13.58 -3.82
CA ARG A 15 -6.34 12.75 -2.99
C ARG A 15 -6.78 12.78 -1.53
N GLY A 16 -6.49 11.68 -0.84
CA GLY A 16 -6.58 11.61 0.61
C GLY A 16 -5.46 12.36 1.31
N VAL A 17 -5.02 11.85 2.41
CA VAL A 17 -3.97 12.47 3.21
C VAL A 17 -2.59 12.21 2.59
N SER A 18 -1.72 13.24 2.67
CA SER A 18 -0.32 13.14 2.29
C SER A 18 0.53 13.78 3.38
N ASP A 19 1.43 13.01 3.97
CA ASP A 19 2.35 13.45 5.00
C ASP A 19 3.72 12.77 4.79
N LEU A 20 4.19 11.94 5.72
CA LEU A 20 5.40 11.11 5.56
C LEU A 20 5.20 10.05 4.47
N LEU A 21 3.96 9.56 4.31
CA LEU A 21 3.50 8.78 3.17
C LEU A 21 2.38 9.52 2.44
N ASP A 22 2.19 9.21 1.17
CA ASP A 22 1.04 9.66 0.38
C ASP A 22 0.02 8.50 0.27
N GLU A 23 -1.15 8.68 0.89
CA GLU A 23 -2.16 7.64 0.99
C GLU A 23 -2.51 7.03 -0.37
N VAL A 24 -2.83 7.87 -1.37
CA VAL A 24 -3.25 7.38 -2.69
C VAL A 24 -2.15 6.60 -3.40
N THR A 25 -0.89 6.94 -3.20
CA THR A 25 0.23 6.19 -3.77
C THR A 25 0.37 4.82 -3.12
N GLU A 26 0.28 4.78 -1.80
CA GLU A 26 0.51 3.54 -1.05
C GLU A 26 -0.70 2.59 -1.11
N ASP A 27 -1.94 3.11 -1.05
CA ASP A 27 -3.14 2.28 -1.21
C ASP A 27 -3.19 1.61 -2.59
N ARG A 28 -2.77 2.32 -3.66
CA ARG A 28 -2.66 1.76 -5.01
C ARG A 28 -1.60 0.66 -5.08
N ALA A 29 -0.48 0.82 -4.39
CA ALA A 29 0.56 -0.21 -4.31
C ALA A 29 0.03 -1.48 -3.63
N VAL A 30 -0.63 -1.33 -2.47
CA VAL A 30 -1.28 -2.44 -1.75
C VAL A 30 -2.37 -3.08 -2.60
N LYS A 31 -3.31 -2.29 -3.13
CA LYS A 31 -4.43 -2.75 -3.93
C LYS A 31 -3.98 -3.54 -5.16
N ASN A 32 -3.05 -2.99 -5.93
CA ASN A 32 -2.56 -3.64 -7.15
C ASN A 32 -1.91 -5.00 -6.83
N LYS A 33 -1.08 -5.04 -5.79
CA LYS A 33 -0.43 -6.29 -5.37
C LYS A 33 -1.43 -7.29 -4.81
N LEU A 34 -2.43 -6.85 -4.05
CA LEU A 34 -3.50 -7.70 -3.53
C LEU A 34 -4.29 -8.34 -4.68
N ILE A 35 -4.70 -7.57 -5.69
CA ILE A 35 -5.41 -8.07 -6.87
C ILE A 35 -4.58 -9.14 -7.59
N GLU A 36 -3.27 -8.89 -7.78
CA GLU A 36 -2.35 -9.87 -8.38
C GLU A 36 -2.35 -11.19 -7.59
N LEU A 37 -2.19 -11.12 -6.27
CA LEU A 37 -2.11 -12.30 -5.39
C LEU A 37 -3.42 -13.10 -5.37
N LEU A 38 -4.56 -12.44 -5.25
CA LEU A 38 -5.87 -13.08 -5.24
C LEU A 38 -6.15 -13.78 -6.59
N ARG A 39 -5.87 -13.11 -7.70
CA ARG A 39 -6.01 -13.72 -9.04
C ARG A 39 -5.07 -14.92 -9.24
N ALA A 40 -3.84 -14.82 -8.78
CA ALA A 40 -2.89 -15.93 -8.82
C ALA A 40 -3.34 -17.13 -7.96
N ASN A 41 -4.12 -16.88 -6.89
CA ASN A 41 -4.76 -17.91 -6.07
C ASN A 41 -5.97 -18.58 -6.76
N GLY A 42 -6.40 -18.06 -7.91
CA GLY A 42 -7.56 -18.54 -8.66
C GLY A 42 -8.87 -17.84 -8.31
N ASP A 43 -8.85 -16.76 -7.53
CA ASP A 43 -10.04 -15.99 -7.17
C ASP A 43 -10.45 -15.02 -8.28
N THR A 44 -11.74 -14.71 -8.36
CA THR A 44 -12.26 -13.69 -9.27
C THR A 44 -12.18 -12.32 -8.60
N VAL A 45 -11.49 -11.35 -9.22
CA VAL A 45 -11.26 -10.03 -8.62
C VAL A 45 -11.56 -8.92 -9.61
N TYR A 46 -12.42 -8.01 -9.20
CA TYR A 46 -12.77 -6.79 -9.92
C TYR A 46 -12.08 -5.58 -9.28
N ASP A 47 -11.38 -4.79 -10.08
CA ASP A 47 -10.81 -3.51 -9.65
C ASP A 47 -11.89 -2.43 -9.77
N CYS A 48 -12.39 -1.98 -8.63
CA CYS A 48 -13.43 -0.97 -8.54
C CYS A 48 -12.90 0.43 -8.23
N THR A 49 -11.59 0.65 -8.34
CA THR A 49 -10.95 1.95 -8.09
C THR A 49 -11.45 3.02 -9.05
N ASP A 50 -11.58 4.23 -8.55
CA ASP A 50 -11.84 5.43 -9.36
C ASP A 50 -10.70 6.43 -9.20
N ASP A 51 -9.95 6.66 -10.29
CA ASP A 51 -8.80 7.56 -10.32
C ASP A 51 -9.10 8.91 -10.99
N TYR A 52 -10.34 9.13 -11.43
CA TYR A 52 -10.67 10.24 -12.31
C TYR A 52 -11.52 11.32 -11.67
N SER A 53 -12.33 11.00 -10.68
CA SER A 53 -13.22 11.94 -10.01
C SER A 53 -12.45 13.06 -9.31
N THR A 54 -12.97 14.28 -9.40
CA THR A 54 -12.34 15.49 -8.85
C THR A 54 -12.91 15.89 -7.50
N THR A 55 -13.94 15.19 -7.02
CA THR A 55 -14.57 15.42 -5.71
C THR A 55 -14.78 14.11 -4.98
N GLN A 56 -14.77 14.17 -3.65
CA GLN A 56 -14.98 12.99 -2.79
C GLN A 56 -16.34 12.32 -3.07
N GLY A 57 -17.41 13.11 -3.21
CA GLY A 57 -18.74 12.56 -3.47
C GLY A 57 -18.84 11.81 -4.80
N ALA A 58 -18.22 12.35 -5.86
CA ALA A 58 -18.16 11.68 -7.17
C ALA A 58 -17.32 10.40 -7.11
N ASN A 59 -16.17 10.45 -6.43
CA ASN A 59 -15.30 9.29 -6.22
C ASN A 59 -16.03 8.15 -5.50
N LEU A 60 -16.64 8.44 -4.34
CA LEU A 60 -17.41 7.47 -3.58
C LEU A 60 -18.56 6.86 -4.39
N SER A 61 -19.30 7.70 -5.14
CA SER A 61 -20.39 7.23 -5.99
C SER A 61 -19.91 6.33 -7.11
N SER A 62 -18.80 6.66 -7.74
CA SER A 62 -18.17 5.87 -8.80
C SER A 62 -17.72 4.51 -8.29
N ILE A 63 -17.00 4.48 -7.17
CA ILE A 63 -16.55 3.24 -6.52
C ILE A 63 -17.75 2.33 -6.21
N VAL A 64 -18.76 2.85 -5.51
CA VAL A 64 -19.95 2.07 -5.14
C VAL A 64 -20.71 1.57 -6.36
N SER A 65 -20.80 2.37 -7.43
CA SER A 65 -21.42 1.94 -8.68
C SER A 65 -20.69 0.75 -9.30
N LYS A 66 -19.35 0.81 -9.35
CA LYS A 66 -18.51 -0.30 -9.84
C LYS A 66 -18.65 -1.55 -8.98
N CYS A 67 -18.56 -1.41 -7.65
CA CYS A 67 -18.74 -2.52 -6.71
C CYS A 67 -20.10 -3.19 -6.89
N ASN A 68 -21.15 -2.40 -6.99
CA ASN A 68 -22.53 -2.91 -7.13
C ASN A 68 -22.84 -3.50 -8.52
N ALA A 69 -21.97 -3.35 -9.51
CA ALA A 69 -22.09 -4.02 -10.80
C ALA A 69 -21.74 -5.50 -10.72
N HIS A 70 -21.09 -5.94 -9.64
CA HIS A 70 -20.63 -7.32 -9.45
C HIS A 70 -21.32 -7.94 -8.23
N ASN A 71 -21.59 -9.25 -8.31
CA ASN A 71 -22.02 -10.03 -7.17
C ASN A 71 -20.80 -10.76 -6.59
N VAL A 72 -20.34 -10.32 -5.43
CA VAL A 72 -19.10 -10.78 -4.82
C VAL A 72 -19.29 -11.18 -3.36
N ASP A 73 -18.36 -11.95 -2.83
CA ASP A 73 -18.36 -12.40 -1.43
C ASP A 73 -17.94 -11.27 -0.48
N LEU A 74 -17.05 -10.37 -0.94
CA LEU A 74 -16.52 -9.28 -0.13
C LEU A 74 -16.06 -8.09 -0.98
N ASP A 75 -16.42 -6.88 -0.54
CA ASP A 75 -15.85 -5.61 -1.00
C ASP A 75 -14.71 -5.19 -0.08
N ILE A 76 -13.54 -4.84 -0.65
CA ILE A 76 -12.34 -4.48 0.10
C ILE A 76 -11.88 -3.08 -0.31
N SER A 77 -11.94 -2.14 0.63
CA SER A 77 -11.44 -0.77 0.49
C SER A 77 -10.10 -0.64 1.18
N ILE A 78 -9.08 -0.16 0.46
CA ILE A 78 -7.72 0.04 1.00
C ILE A 78 -7.50 1.52 1.25
N HIS A 79 -7.10 1.84 2.46
CA HIS A 79 -6.80 3.18 2.96
C HIS A 79 -5.56 3.20 3.84
N LEU A 80 -5.03 4.38 4.11
CA LEU A 80 -4.06 4.66 5.15
C LEU A 80 -4.57 5.79 6.03
N ASN A 81 -4.46 5.63 7.32
CA ASN A 81 -4.98 6.53 8.34
C ASN A 81 -4.09 7.77 8.56
N SER A 82 -4.61 8.75 9.30
CA SER A 82 -3.90 9.95 9.71
C SER A 82 -4.38 10.46 11.06
N ALA A 83 -3.79 11.56 11.53
CA ALA A 83 -4.09 12.25 12.79
C ALA A 83 -3.33 11.72 14.03
N ARG A 84 -2.26 10.96 13.83
CA ARG A 84 -1.29 10.65 14.90
C ARG A 84 -0.38 11.85 15.18
N ASN A 85 -0.04 12.61 14.12
CA ASN A 85 0.84 13.78 14.19
C ASN A 85 2.22 13.48 14.81
N ASP A 86 2.68 12.26 14.70
CA ASP A 86 3.98 11.81 15.21
C ASP A 86 5.02 11.67 14.11
N ARG A 87 5.45 12.80 13.56
CA ARG A 87 6.45 12.87 12.48
C ARG A 87 7.88 12.59 12.93
N VAL A 88 8.13 12.54 14.21
CA VAL A 88 9.46 12.32 14.80
C VAL A 88 9.65 10.88 15.26
N GLY A 89 8.59 10.25 15.71
CA GLY A 89 8.55 8.93 16.31
C GLY A 89 8.71 8.99 17.83
N ASP A 90 7.76 8.40 18.54
CA ASP A 90 7.78 8.25 19.99
C ASP A 90 8.07 6.81 20.42
N GLY A 91 8.36 5.93 19.45
CA GLY A 91 8.58 4.50 19.64
C GLY A 91 7.29 3.67 19.68
N LYS A 92 6.13 4.28 19.43
CA LYS A 92 4.83 3.60 19.45
C LYS A 92 4.11 3.78 18.12
N CYS A 93 3.89 2.70 17.44
CA CYS A 93 3.12 2.69 16.20
C CYS A 93 1.67 3.13 16.40
N GLY A 94 1.13 3.83 15.41
CA GLY A 94 -0.30 4.10 15.28
C GLY A 94 -1.09 2.82 15.09
N GLY A 95 -0.62 1.95 14.21
CA GLY A 95 -1.14 0.60 14.01
C GLY A 95 -2.28 0.50 13.00
N VAL A 96 -2.69 -0.74 12.74
CA VAL A 96 -3.76 -1.07 11.80
C VAL A 96 -5.13 -1.08 12.48
N GLU A 97 -6.17 -0.72 11.72
CA GLU A 97 -7.56 -0.93 12.10
C GLU A 97 -8.42 -1.28 10.88
N VAL A 98 -9.50 -2.05 11.09
CA VAL A 98 -10.41 -2.44 10.02
C VAL A 98 -11.84 -2.07 10.39
N TYR A 99 -12.50 -1.36 9.50
CA TYR A 99 -13.89 -0.96 9.66
C TYR A 99 -14.84 -1.88 8.91
N GLY A 100 -15.98 -2.16 9.51
CA GLY A 100 -17.12 -2.81 8.88
C GLY A 100 -18.44 -2.12 9.19
N TYR A 101 -19.49 -2.49 8.46
CA TYR A 101 -20.83 -1.95 8.73
C TYR A 101 -21.42 -2.54 10.03
N ASP A 102 -21.24 -3.84 10.23
CA ASP A 102 -21.71 -4.60 11.38
C ASP A 102 -20.82 -5.82 11.66
N ASP A 103 -21.22 -6.65 12.62
CA ASP A 103 -20.44 -7.78 13.12
C ASP A 103 -20.31 -8.98 12.16
N ARG A 104 -21.06 -9.00 11.06
CA ARG A 104 -21.00 -10.08 10.04
C ARG A 104 -19.62 -10.19 9.38
N ILE A 105 -18.80 -9.15 9.46
CA ILE A 105 -17.43 -9.14 8.91
C ILE A 105 -16.35 -9.43 9.97
N TYR A 106 -16.70 -9.49 11.27
CA TYR A 106 -15.74 -9.50 12.37
C TYR A 106 -14.60 -10.50 12.16
N GLY A 107 -14.92 -11.76 11.90
CA GLY A 107 -13.90 -12.81 11.77
C GLY A 107 -12.91 -12.57 10.63
N THR A 108 -13.39 -12.01 9.49
CA THR A 108 -12.52 -11.69 8.36
C THR A 108 -11.71 -10.43 8.63
N ALA A 109 -12.33 -9.40 9.16
CA ALA A 109 -11.68 -8.14 9.50
C ALA A 109 -10.58 -8.33 10.56
N TYR A 110 -10.86 -9.13 11.60
CA TYR A 110 -9.89 -9.44 12.66
C TYR A 110 -8.66 -10.16 12.11
N ARG A 111 -8.86 -11.23 11.29
CA ARG A 111 -7.73 -11.95 10.69
C ARG A 111 -6.87 -11.05 9.80
N ILE A 112 -7.50 -10.12 9.06
CA ILE A 112 -6.76 -9.17 8.23
C ILE A 112 -5.96 -8.21 9.11
N ALA A 113 -6.58 -7.59 10.11
CA ALA A 113 -5.90 -6.69 11.03
C ALA A 113 -4.73 -7.38 11.73
N GLU A 114 -4.95 -8.59 12.27
CA GLU A 114 -3.93 -9.40 12.94
C GLU A 114 -2.76 -9.76 12.00
N SER A 115 -3.08 -10.15 10.78
CA SER A 115 -2.05 -10.50 9.78
C SER A 115 -1.19 -9.29 9.40
N ILE A 116 -1.79 -8.11 9.20
CA ILE A 116 -1.05 -6.87 8.93
C ILE A 116 -0.20 -6.48 10.13
N ALA A 117 -0.81 -6.42 11.33
CA ALA A 117 -0.13 -6.05 12.57
C ALA A 117 1.12 -6.90 12.82
N ASN A 118 0.99 -8.21 12.67
CA ASN A 118 2.10 -9.16 12.87
C ASN A 118 3.16 -9.07 11.76
N THR A 119 2.74 -8.89 10.51
CA THR A 119 3.65 -8.86 9.35
C THR A 119 4.51 -7.60 9.34
N LEU A 120 3.91 -6.45 9.67
CA LEU A 120 4.60 -5.18 9.69
C LEU A 120 5.18 -4.83 11.08
N GLY A 121 4.72 -5.48 12.14
CA GLY A 121 5.15 -5.18 13.51
C GLY A 121 4.61 -3.86 14.06
N ILE A 122 3.44 -3.41 13.57
CA ILE A 122 2.86 -2.10 13.94
C ILE A 122 1.76 -2.18 15.01
N GLY A 123 1.26 -3.38 15.34
CA GLY A 123 0.16 -3.54 16.30
C GLY A 123 -1.19 -3.02 15.79
N PHE A 124 -2.12 -2.80 16.72
CA PHE A 124 -3.47 -2.33 16.44
C PHE A 124 -3.69 -0.89 16.91
N HIS A 125 -4.50 -0.14 16.17
CA HIS A 125 -5.01 1.15 16.64
C HIS A 125 -6.23 0.95 17.56
N GLY A 126 -5.99 0.71 18.84
CA GLY A 126 -7.05 0.38 19.79
C GLY A 126 -7.72 -0.96 19.47
N SER A 127 -9.03 -0.94 19.18
CA SER A 127 -9.72 -2.15 18.72
C SER A 127 -9.35 -2.47 17.27
N PRO A 128 -8.92 -3.70 16.94
CA PRO A 128 -8.55 -4.08 15.58
C PRO A 128 -9.74 -4.04 14.61
N VAL A 129 -10.95 -4.23 15.10
CA VAL A 129 -12.19 -4.15 14.31
C VAL A 129 -13.11 -3.10 14.92
N LYS A 130 -13.58 -2.22 14.06
CA LYS A 130 -14.50 -1.14 14.42
C LYS A 130 -15.73 -1.17 13.50
N TYR A 131 -16.86 -0.67 13.98
CA TYR A 131 -18.08 -0.57 13.18
C TYR A 131 -18.42 0.89 12.93
N ASN A 132 -18.61 1.22 11.66
CA ASN A 132 -19.00 2.58 11.27
C ASN A 132 -20.03 2.53 10.16
N LYS A 133 -21.28 2.90 10.50
CA LYS A 133 -22.42 2.92 9.58
C LYS A 133 -22.49 4.18 8.72
N GLU A 134 -21.62 5.15 8.96
CA GLU A 134 -21.58 6.41 8.20
C GLU A 134 -20.64 6.34 7.00
N LEU A 135 -19.63 5.44 7.02
CA LEU A 135 -18.74 5.26 5.90
C LEU A 135 -19.48 4.82 4.65
N TYR A 136 -19.42 5.66 3.61
CA TYR A 136 -20.27 5.56 2.43
C TYR A 136 -20.12 4.21 1.72
N VAL A 137 -18.90 3.73 1.52
CA VAL A 137 -18.64 2.44 0.86
C VAL A 137 -19.20 1.28 1.66
N LEU A 138 -19.08 1.29 3.00
CA LEU A 138 -19.62 0.23 3.86
C LEU A 138 -21.15 0.19 3.84
N ARG A 139 -21.78 1.37 3.72
CA ARG A 139 -23.24 1.52 3.77
C ARG A 139 -23.94 1.27 2.43
N LYS A 140 -23.26 1.55 1.31
CA LYS A 140 -23.87 1.61 -0.02
C LYS A 140 -23.51 0.46 -0.94
N THR A 141 -22.50 -0.33 -0.63
CA THR A 141 -22.22 -1.57 -1.34
C THR A 141 -23.23 -2.65 -0.96
N ARG A 142 -23.55 -3.53 -1.91
CA ARG A 142 -24.50 -4.64 -1.71
C ARG A 142 -23.88 -5.82 -1.01
N ALA A 143 -22.63 -6.11 -1.33
CA ALA A 143 -21.86 -7.17 -0.69
C ALA A 143 -21.45 -6.76 0.73
N LYS A 144 -20.98 -7.73 1.52
CA LYS A 144 -20.27 -7.40 2.76
C LYS A 144 -19.05 -6.57 2.41
N ALA A 145 -18.78 -5.53 3.18
CA ALA A 145 -17.69 -4.62 2.89
C ALA A 145 -16.80 -4.39 4.12
N ILE A 146 -15.52 -4.25 3.89
CA ILE A 146 -14.52 -3.82 4.86
C ILE A 146 -13.73 -2.64 4.31
N LEU A 147 -13.28 -1.76 5.21
CA LEU A 147 -12.34 -0.69 4.93
C LEU A 147 -11.13 -0.89 5.84
N ILE A 148 -9.96 -1.00 5.25
CA ILE A 148 -8.71 -1.29 5.95
C ILE A 148 -7.88 -0.01 6.01
N GLU A 149 -7.65 0.49 7.22
CA GLU A 149 -6.64 1.51 7.50
C GLU A 149 -5.34 0.81 7.84
N CYS A 150 -4.47 0.68 6.83
CA CYS A 150 -3.32 -0.21 6.88
C CYS A 150 -2.24 0.23 7.86
N CYS A 151 -2.03 1.53 8.02
CA CYS A 151 -1.11 2.19 8.95
C CYS A 151 -1.41 3.70 8.96
N PHE A 152 -0.69 4.48 9.76
CA PHE A 152 -0.80 5.94 9.77
C PHE A 152 0.27 6.59 8.91
N VAL A 153 -0.14 7.49 7.99
CA VAL A 153 0.78 8.22 7.09
C VAL A 153 1.63 9.26 7.79
N ASP A 154 1.20 9.71 8.97
CA ASP A 154 1.81 10.76 9.79
C ASP A 154 2.40 10.26 11.11
N ASP A 155 2.60 8.93 11.21
CA ASP A 155 3.27 8.26 12.32
C ASP A 155 4.60 7.68 11.84
N LYS A 156 5.71 8.23 12.35
CA LYS A 156 7.06 7.84 11.92
C LYS A 156 7.38 6.38 12.23
N ASP A 157 6.86 5.86 13.33
CA ASP A 157 7.08 4.47 13.74
C ASP A 157 6.36 3.49 12.85
N ASP A 158 5.16 3.82 12.36
CA ASP A 158 4.45 3.07 11.33
C ASP A 158 5.18 3.13 10.00
N VAL A 159 5.58 4.35 9.58
CA VAL A 159 6.25 4.59 8.29
C VAL A 159 7.60 3.86 8.19
N ASP A 160 8.36 3.78 9.28
CA ASP A 160 9.62 3.05 9.30
C ASP A 160 9.45 1.52 9.12
N ARG A 161 8.28 1.00 9.41
CA ARG A 161 7.91 -0.42 9.25
C ARG A 161 7.10 -0.69 8.00
N TRP A 162 6.65 0.37 7.33
CA TRP A 162 5.76 0.24 6.19
C TRP A 162 6.39 -0.49 5.00
N ASP A 163 5.63 -1.39 4.44
CA ASP A 163 5.96 -2.12 3.20
C ASP A 163 4.64 -2.53 2.55
N SER A 164 4.24 -1.83 1.49
CA SER A 164 2.97 -2.06 0.80
C SER A 164 2.83 -3.48 0.23
N THR A 165 3.96 -4.09 -0.20
CA THR A 165 3.96 -5.47 -0.70
C THR A 165 3.68 -6.46 0.42
N LYS A 166 4.32 -6.29 1.58
CA LYS A 166 4.07 -7.14 2.75
C LYS A 166 2.66 -6.96 3.29
N CYS A 167 2.14 -5.72 3.30
CA CYS A 167 0.76 -5.45 3.67
C CYS A 167 -0.22 -6.20 2.76
N ALA A 168 -0.05 -6.12 1.44
CA ALA A 168 -0.87 -6.87 0.48
C ALA A 168 -0.78 -8.40 0.68
N MET A 169 0.42 -8.93 0.94
CA MET A 169 0.63 -10.34 1.23
C MET A 169 -0.06 -10.76 2.53
N ALA A 170 -0.03 -9.91 3.55
CA ALA A 170 -0.72 -10.16 4.83
C ALA A 170 -2.24 -10.23 4.63
N ILE A 171 -2.82 -9.31 3.86
CA ILE A 171 -4.25 -9.32 3.52
C ILE A 171 -4.60 -10.59 2.74
N ALA A 172 -3.85 -10.91 1.69
CA ALA A 172 -4.09 -12.10 0.87
C ALA A 172 -4.01 -13.40 1.70
N SER A 173 -3.02 -13.51 2.59
CA SER A 173 -2.87 -14.65 3.52
C SER A 173 -4.08 -14.79 4.45
N ALA A 174 -4.57 -13.68 5.03
CA ALA A 174 -5.75 -13.67 5.89
C ALA A 174 -7.04 -14.08 5.15
N LEU A 175 -7.09 -13.84 3.82
CA LEU A 175 -8.18 -14.28 2.94
C LEU A 175 -8.04 -15.72 2.47
N GLY A 176 -6.99 -16.44 2.88
CA GLY A 176 -6.78 -17.86 2.58
C GLY A 176 -5.94 -18.13 1.34
N CYS A 177 -5.32 -17.11 0.75
CA CYS A 177 -4.37 -17.34 -0.32
C CYS A 177 -3.17 -18.13 0.22
N LYS A 178 -2.79 -19.16 -0.52
CA LYS A 178 -1.50 -19.84 -0.31
C LYS A 178 -0.39 -18.91 -0.82
N THR A 179 -0.20 -17.79 -0.14
CA THR A 179 1.03 -17.03 -0.32
C THR A 179 2.15 -17.94 0.18
N ASN A 180 3.13 -18.25 -0.64
CA ASN A 180 4.39 -18.83 -0.18
C ASN A 180 5.12 -17.78 0.68
N VAL A 181 4.46 -17.34 1.73
CA VAL A 181 5.15 -16.79 2.89
C VAL A 181 5.74 -18.03 3.54
N SER A 182 6.90 -18.45 3.07
CA SER A 182 7.77 -19.26 3.91
C SER A 182 7.79 -18.52 5.24
N THR A 183 7.24 -19.16 6.27
CA THR A 183 7.50 -18.78 7.65
C THR A 183 9.01 -18.85 7.80
N VAL A 184 9.67 -17.78 7.44
CA VAL A 184 11.08 -17.60 7.75
C VAL A 184 11.06 -17.39 9.25
N LYS A 185 11.26 -18.51 10.02
CA LYS A 185 11.90 -18.41 11.32
C LYS A 185 12.99 -17.34 11.17
N PRO A 186 13.18 -16.45 12.12
CA PRO A 186 14.28 -15.51 12.06
C PRO A 186 15.59 -16.30 12.00
N THR A 187 16.05 -16.58 10.79
CA THR A 187 17.43 -16.96 10.56
C THR A 187 18.22 -15.66 10.58
N PRO A 188 19.21 -15.53 11.45
CA PRO A 188 20.06 -14.36 11.40
C PRO A 188 20.81 -14.33 10.08
N ASN A 189 20.73 -13.21 9.38
CA ASN A 189 21.50 -12.90 8.18
C ASN A 189 21.03 -13.52 6.85
N VAL A 190 19.93 -12.97 6.26
CA VAL A 190 19.90 -12.78 4.81
C VAL A 190 20.02 -11.27 4.57
N SER A 191 21.13 -10.86 4.01
CA SER A 191 21.38 -9.50 3.58
C SER A 191 20.20 -9.02 2.73
N ARG A 192 19.39 -8.08 3.26
CA ARG A 192 18.52 -7.25 2.43
C ARG A 192 19.39 -6.81 1.28
N GLU A 193 18.99 -7.08 0.03
CA GLU A 193 19.68 -6.46 -1.09
C GLU A 193 19.56 -4.96 -0.92
N THR A 194 20.57 -4.37 -0.36
CA THR A 194 20.66 -2.94 -0.05
C THR A 194 20.67 -2.10 -1.32
N TYR A 195 20.87 -2.75 -2.47
CA TYR A 195 21.06 -2.11 -3.76
C TYR A 195 20.00 -2.52 -4.77
N PHE A 196 19.71 -1.62 -5.71
CA PHE A 196 18.95 -1.98 -6.90
C PHE A 196 19.74 -2.93 -7.81
N PRO A 197 19.06 -3.74 -8.64
CA PRO A 197 19.70 -4.48 -9.71
C PRO A 197 20.50 -3.53 -10.62
N VAL A 198 21.59 -4.03 -11.20
CA VAL A 198 22.40 -3.24 -12.15
C VAL A 198 21.54 -2.79 -13.33
N PHE A 199 21.56 -1.50 -13.63
CA PHE A 199 20.86 -0.96 -14.80
C PHE A 199 21.53 -1.45 -16.09
N LYS A 200 20.83 -2.31 -16.82
CA LYS A 200 21.24 -2.80 -18.14
C LYS A 200 20.79 -1.90 -19.29
N SER A 201 19.94 -0.91 -19.00
CA SER A 201 19.49 0.06 -19.98
C SER A 201 20.62 0.92 -20.52
N SER A 202 20.63 1.16 -21.83
CA SER A 202 21.54 2.12 -22.49
C SER A 202 21.14 3.58 -22.22
N SER A 203 19.95 3.84 -21.72
CA SER A 203 19.45 5.18 -21.42
C SER A 203 20.32 5.89 -20.39
N CYS A 204 20.46 7.20 -20.55
CA CYS A 204 21.03 8.12 -19.56
C CYS A 204 19.94 8.71 -18.64
N SER A 205 18.69 8.37 -18.85
CA SER A 205 17.56 8.83 -18.02
C SER A 205 17.37 7.93 -16.82
N ILE A 206 17.40 8.50 -15.61
CA ILE A 206 17.08 7.74 -14.38
C ILE A 206 15.66 7.19 -14.40
N VAL A 207 14.73 7.91 -15.03
CA VAL A 207 13.32 7.47 -15.17
C VAL A 207 13.26 6.18 -15.99
N ASP A 208 13.93 6.14 -17.13
CA ASP A 208 13.94 4.96 -18.00
C ASP A 208 14.70 3.79 -17.36
N CYS A 209 15.81 4.09 -16.68
CA CYS A 209 16.58 3.08 -15.96
C CYS A 209 15.74 2.41 -14.84
N LEU A 210 15.00 3.19 -14.03
CA LEU A 210 14.12 2.64 -13.00
C LEU A 210 12.97 1.85 -13.60
N LYS A 211 12.31 2.37 -14.66
CA LYS A 211 11.26 1.65 -15.39
C LYS A 211 11.76 0.32 -15.96
N SER A 212 12.98 0.27 -16.47
CA SER A 212 13.57 -0.96 -17.07
C SER A 212 13.76 -2.09 -16.07
N ILE A 213 13.75 -1.80 -14.77
CA ILE A 213 13.83 -2.79 -13.69
C ILE A 213 12.51 -2.90 -12.88
N GLY A 214 11.41 -2.35 -13.42
CA GLY A 214 10.07 -2.43 -12.79
C GLY A 214 9.91 -1.60 -11.53
N VAL A 215 10.71 -0.54 -11.35
CA VAL A 215 10.73 0.30 -10.15
C VAL A 215 10.03 1.64 -10.43
N ASP A 216 9.32 2.16 -9.43
CA ASP A 216 8.71 3.48 -9.49
C ASP A 216 9.76 4.55 -9.85
N SER A 217 9.44 5.35 -10.86
CA SER A 217 10.29 6.41 -11.38
C SER A 217 9.76 7.81 -11.09
N SER A 218 8.77 7.94 -10.21
CA SER A 218 8.20 9.22 -9.80
C SER A 218 9.25 10.14 -9.19
N TYR A 219 8.97 11.45 -9.17
CA TYR A 219 9.88 12.42 -8.57
C TYR A 219 10.09 12.12 -7.07
N ALA A 220 9.02 11.89 -6.33
CA ALA A 220 9.07 11.61 -4.89
C ALA A 220 9.89 10.34 -4.58
N TYR A 221 9.75 9.30 -5.38
CA TYR A 221 10.54 8.08 -5.18
C TYR A 221 12.02 8.30 -5.50
N ARG A 222 12.34 9.05 -6.58
CA ARG A 222 13.72 9.41 -6.91
C ARG A 222 14.37 10.31 -5.86
N GLU A 223 13.60 11.17 -5.21
CA GLU A 223 14.07 11.99 -4.09
C GLU A 223 14.47 11.12 -2.89
N ARG A 224 13.68 10.12 -2.52
CA ARG A 224 14.03 9.14 -1.48
C ARG A 224 15.29 8.35 -1.84
N ILE A 225 15.39 7.87 -3.08
CA ILE A 225 16.61 7.21 -3.59
C ILE A 225 17.80 8.16 -3.47
N ALA A 226 17.66 9.41 -3.89
CA ALA A 226 18.73 10.41 -3.85
C ALA A 226 19.21 10.67 -2.42
N SER A 227 18.29 10.87 -1.49
CA SER A 227 18.60 11.04 -0.05
C SER A 227 19.39 9.85 0.49
N LYS A 228 18.94 8.63 0.22
CA LYS A 228 19.62 7.39 0.65
C LYS A 228 21.02 7.24 0.08
N ASN A 229 21.27 7.82 -1.10
CA ASN A 229 22.57 7.77 -1.80
C ASN A 229 23.43 9.03 -1.60
N GLY A 230 23.15 9.81 -0.56
CA GLY A 230 23.93 10.99 -0.20
C GLY A 230 23.82 12.16 -1.17
N ILE A 231 22.70 12.29 -1.87
CA ILE A 231 22.38 13.43 -2.73
C ILE A 231 21.34 14.29 -2.01
N ALA A 232 21.84 15.25 -1.24
CA ALA A 232 20.98 16.20 -0.53
C ALA A 232 20.28 17.18 -1.48
N ASN A 233 19.13 17.72 -1.03
CA ASN A 233 18.38 18.74 -1.76
C ASN A 233 18.10 18.33 -3.23
N TYR A 234 17.59 17.12 -3.43
CA TYR A 234 17.28 16.62 -4.76
C TYR A 234 16.23 17.48 -5.45
N LYS A 235 16.57 17.99 -6.63
CA LYS A 235 15.66 18.80 -7.47
C LYS A 235 15.42 18.15 -8.84
N GLY A 236 15.89 16.93 -9.04
CA GLY A 236 15.78 16.24 -10.32
C GLY A 236 16.65 16.87 -11.41
N SER A 237 17.69 17.63 -11.05
CA SER A 237 18.61 18.23 -12.02
C SER A 237 19.41 17.16 -12.76
N ALA A 238 19.90 17.50 -13.97
CA ALA A 238 20.67 16.55 -14.77
C ALA A 238 21.88 15.98 -14.00
N PRO A 239 22.73 16.77 -13.31
CA PRO A 239 23.85 16.22 -12.56
C PRO A 239 23.43 15.26 -11.43
N GLN A 240 22.30 15.53 -10.77
CA GLN A 240 21.78 14.65 -9.71
C GLN A 240 21.25 13.33 -10.28
N ASN A 241 20.52 13.40 -11.39
CA ASN A 241 20.02 12.22 -12.09
C ASN A 241 21.16 11.37 -12.67
N ASP A 242 22.17 12.00 -13.27
CA ASP A 242 23.37 11.33 -13.82
C ASP A 242 24.12 10.56 -12.73
N LYS A 243 24.21 11.13 -11.53
CA LYS A 243 24.82 10.45 -10.36
C LYS A 243 24.03 9.19 -9.97
N LEU A 244 22.71 9.26 -9.94
CA LEU A 244 21.87 8.10 -9.67
C LEU A 244 22.03 7.01 -10.76
N VAL A 245 22.01 7.40 -12.04
CA VAL A 245 22.22 6.48 -13.16
C VAL A 245 23.60 5.82 -13.06
N SER A 246 24.64 6.60 -12.77
CA SER A 246 26.00 6.07 -12.60
C SER A 246 26.10 5.05 -11.47
N LEU A 247 25.46 5.34 -10.32
CA LEU A 247 25.41 4.39 -9.22
C LEU A 247 24.64 3.11 -9.60
N GLY A 248 23.51 3.24 -10.31
CA GLY A 248 22.71 2.10 -10.75
C GLY A 248 23.43 1.23 -11.78
N LYS A 249 24.11 1.83 -12.75
CA LYS A 249 24.94 1.10 -13.73
C LYS A 249 26.12 0.36 -13.08
N LYS A 250 26.61 0.83 -11.93
CA LYS A 250 27.67 0.19 -11.14
C LYS A 250 27.14 -0.81 -10.11
N GLY A 251 25.82 -1.01 -10.00
CA GLY A 251 25.22 -1.85 -8.96
C GLY A 251 25.38 -1.32 -7.53
N LYS A 252 25.61 -0.01 -7.39
CA LYS A 252 25.86 0.68 -6.11
C LYS A 252 24.74 1.65 -5.72
N LEU A 253 23.62 1.64 -6.44
CA LEU A 253 22.45 2.46 -6.12
C LEU A 253 21.68 1.80 -4.98
N MET A 254 21.72 2.40 -3.81
CA MET A 254 20.98 1.91 -2.64
C MET A 254 19.47 2.15 -2.80
N LYS A 255 18.67 1.18 -2.39
CA LYS A 255 17.22 1.32 -2.24
C LYS A 255 16.92 2.28 -1.09
N PRO A 256 15.86 3.11 -1.19
CA PRO A 256 15.47 4.05 -0.14
C PRO A 256 14.93 3.36 1.10
#